data_91e76ad3db7d8a8cac297da6fe941604
#
_entry.id   91e76ad3db7d8a8cac297da6fe941604
#
_cell.length_a   1.000
_cell.length_b   1.000
_cell.length_c   1.000
_cell.angle_alpha   90.00
_cell.angle_beta   90.00
_cell.angle_gamma   90.00
#
_symmetry.space_group_name_H-M   'P 1'
#
loop_
_entity.id
_entity.type
_entity.pdbx_description
1 polymer ?
#
loop_
_entity_poly.entity_id
_entity_poly.type
_entity_poly.pdbx_seq_one_letter_code
_entity_poly.pdbx_strand_id
1 'polypeptide(L)'
;MTDRKTNSARDRFMSAICRVAAVALVGSALSGCVAADMALDDVPKAPPQIPAKVLAEMSKKGMKAESPVLVRIFKQESELEVWKMDGSGRYALLKTYPMCRWSGKLGPKTKDGDRQAPEGFYHVSSGMLNPKSQYYVSFNLGYPNRLESALGYTGESLMVHGACSSSGCYALTDQGVGEIYAVVSKALSSGQDRFQVQAYPFRMTPENMALHKDDANLPFWKTLKEGYDAFELTRQQPKVSVCGRRYVFNTEFEGGEPRDPLAACPATAKPSDPQLVAKIALEKQKVEAAVTKASSSTVMSYVDGGMHPSFRQLLKKDGPEKLAARISSIKYPVSRPDAALADPFKAMTKRTGAGQVADAPRGD
;
A
#
# COMPACT_ATOMS: atom_id res chain seq x y z
N MET A 1 -17.03 82.86 42.25
CA MET A 1 -15.89 81.94 42.53
C MET A 1 -16.47 80.54 42.53
N THR A 2 -16.55 79.94 41.40
CA THR A 2 -16.85 78.49 41.19
C THR A 2 -16.79 78.27 39.67
N ASP A 3 -16.05 77.33 39.24
CA ASP A 3 -16.08 76.69 37.94
C ASP A 3 -14.73 76.64 37.22
N ARG A 4 -13.86 75.78 37.71
CA ARG A 4 -12.64 75.41 36.97
C ARG A 4 -12.14 73.99 37.27
N LYS A 5 -13.01 73.06 37.61
CA LYS A 5 -12.57 71.68 37.91
C LYS A 5 -13.28 70.55 37.12
N THR A 6 -14.21 70.87 36.21
CA THR A 6 -14.97 69.82 35.50
C THR A 6 -14.46 69.45 34.12
N ASN A 7 -13.55 70.22 33.49
CA ASN A 7 -13.06 69.95 32.12
C ASN A 7 -11.88 68.97 32.06
N SER A 8 -11.15 68.79 33.13
CA SER A 8 -9.94 67.92 33.13
C SER A 8 -10.29 66.42 33.14
N ALA A 9 -11.42 66.04 33.66
CA ALA A 9 -11.82 64.64 33.74
C ALA A 9 -12.43 64.13 32.40
N ARG A 10 -13.10 65.01 31.63
CA ARG A 10 -13.69 64.68 30.34
C ARG A 10 -12.63 64.50 29.25
N ASP A 11 -11.59 65.35 29.24
CA ASP A 11 -10.49 65.25 28.26
C ASP A 11 -9.59 64.02 28.48
N ARG A 12 -9.42 63.62 29.75
CA ARG A 12 -8.69 62.37 30.05
C ARG A 12 -9.47 61.10 29.67
N PHE A 13 -10.80 61.17 29.77
CA PHE A 13 -11.66 60.04 29.42
C PHE A 13 -11.79 59.88 27.90
N MET A 14 -11.89 60.97 27.14
CA MET A 14 -11.91 60.97 25.66
C MET A 14 -10.57 60.49 25.07
N SER A 15 -9.44 60.90 25.68
CA SER A 15 -8.10 60.48 25.24
C SER A 15 -7.82 58.99 25.51
N ALA A 16 -8.41 58.44 26.57
CA ALA A 16 -8.32 56.99 26.88
C ALA A 16 -9.14 56.14 25.90
N ILE A 17 -10.35 56.58 25.54
CA ILE A 17 -11.25 55.88 24.60
C ILE A 17 -10.65 55.87 23.18
N CYS A 18 -10.06 56.97 22.71
CA CYS A 18 -9.38 56.98 21.41
C CYS A 18 -8.13 56.13 21.33
N ARG A 19 -7.40 55.96 22.43
CA ARG A 19 -6.22 55.03 22.46
C ARG A 19 -6.60 53.57 22.50
N VAL A 20 -7.70 53.21 23.14
CA VAL A 20 -8.21 51.84 23.17
C VAL A 20 -8.83 51.46 21.82
N ALA A 21 -9.56 52.41 21.15
CA ALA A 21 -10.13 52.19 19.83
C ALA A 21 -9.03 52.03 18.74
N ALA A 22 -7.91 52.75 18.81
CA ALA A 22 -6.81 52.64 17.88
C ALA A 22 -6.05 51.33 18.01
N VAL A 23 -5.89 50.80 19.24
CA VAL A 23 -5.26 49.49 19.46
C VAL A 23 -6.16 48.34 19.04
N ALA A 24 -7.48 48.45 19.20
CA ALA A 24 -8.43 47.46 18.73
C ALA A 24 -8.54 47.40 17.19
N LEU A 25 -8.37 48.52 16.48
CA LEU A 25 -8.39 48.58 15.02
C LEU A 25 -7.09 48.04 14.38
N VAL A 26 -5.94 48.17 15.03
CA VAL A 26 -4.67 47.60 14.54
C VAL A 26 -4.63 46.10 14.85
N GLY A 27 -5.20 45.63 15.94
CA GLY A 27 -5.33 44.21 16.27
C GLY A 27 -6.24 43.42 15.33
N SER A 28 -7.30 44.04 14.81
CA SER A 28 -8.22 43.42 13.86
C SER A 28 -7.68 43.38 12.40
N ALA A 29 -6.77 44.26 12.04
CA ALA A 29 -6.14 44.23 10.70
C ALA A 29 -5.06 43.15 10.56
N LEU A 30 -4.42 42.72 11.67
CA LEU A 30 -3.42 41.64 11.66
C LEU A 30 -4.06 40.23 11.75
N SER A 31 -5.28 40.11 12.24
CA SER A 31 -6.00 38.82 12.29
C SER A 31 -6.59 38.39 10.93
N GLY A 32 -6.78 39.36 10.00
CA GLY A 32 -7.34 39.07 8.69
C GLY A 32 -6.38 38.42 7.70
N CYS A 33 -5.08 38.61 7.84
CA CYS A 33 -4.11 38.01 6.93
C CYS A 33 -3.76 36.56 7.26
N VAL A 34 -3.87 36.15 8.55
CA VAL A 34 -3.62 34.75 8.95
C VAL A 34 -4.83 33.85 8.63
N ALA A 35 -6.05 34.38 8.69
CA ALA A 35 -7.27 33.64 8.36
C ALA A 35 -7.46 33.42 6.85
N ALA A 36 -6.92 34.31 6.00
CA ALA A 36 -7.01 34.17 4.55
C ALA A 36 -6.06 33.10 3.99
N ASP A 37 -4.88 32.90 4.60
CA ASP A 37 -3.95 31.84 4.20
C ASP A 37 -4.43 30.44 4.66
N MET A 38 -5.14 30.36 5.79
CA MET A 38 -5.73 29.08 6.25
C MET A 38 -6.97 28.67 5.45
N ALA A 39 -7.67 29.60 4.82
CA ALA A 39 -8.88 29.31 4.05
C ALA A 39 -8.61 28.89 2.59
N LEU A 40 -7.41 29.10 2.07
CA LEU A 40 -7.04 28.71 0.70
C LEU A 40 -6.50 27.28 0.60
N ASP A 41 -6.06 26.67 1.72
CA ASP A 41 -5.59 25.28 1.75
C ASP A 41 -6.72 24.26 1.89
N ASP A 42 -7.93 24.68 2.17
CA ASP A 42 -9.10 23.82 2.41
C ASP A 42 -10.02 23.67 1.19
N VAL A 43 -9.60 24.11 0.00
CA VAL A 43 -10.32 23.78 -1.24
C VAL A 43 -10.16 22.28 -1.49
N PRO A 44 -11.26 21.49 -1.49
CA PRO A 44 -11.16 20.06 -1.73
C PRO A 44 -10.48 19.82 -3.06
N LYS A 45 -9.29 19.28 -3.03
CA LYS A 45 -8.58 18.89 -4.24
C LYS A 45 -9.42 17.84 -4.96
N ALA A 46 -9.89 18.13 -6.16
CA ALA A 46 -10.64 17.16 -6.94
C ALA A 46 -9.88 15.84 -7.04
N PRO A 47 -10.53 14.70 -6.83
CA PRO A 47 -9.86 13.41 -6.92
C PRO A 47 -9.25 13.23 -8.33
N PRO A 48 -8.12 12.51 -8.46
CA PRO A 48 -7.50 12.28 -9.74
C PRO A 48 -8.46 11.67 -10.75
N GLN A 49 -8.36 12.10 -12.01
CA GLN A 49 -9.11 11.53 -13.14
C GLN A 49 -8.24 10.50 -13.86
N ILE A 50 -8.87 9.50 -14.51
CA ILE A 50 -8.13 8.53 -15.32
C ILE A 50 -7.52 9.26 -16.52
N PRO A 51 -6.20 9.27 -16.70
CA PRO A 51 -5.57 9.95 -17.84
C PRO A 51 -6.01 9.36 -19.17
N ALA A 52 -6.11 10.20 -20.20
CA ALA A 52 -6.51 9.78 -21.56
C ALA A 52 -5.65 8.62 -22.09
N LYS A 53 -4.35 8.61 -21.80
CA LYS A 53 -3.44 7.51 -22.17
C LYS A 53 -3.85 6.18 -21.53
N VAL A 54 -4.28 6.20 -20.28
CA VAL A 54 -4.72 4.99 -19.55
C VAL A 54 -6.06 4.51 -20.10
N LEU A 55 -7.00 5.42 -20.41
CA LEU A 55 -8.25 5.09 -21.08
C LEU A 55 -8.03 4.46 -22.46
N ALA A 56 -7.10 5.01 -23.25
CA ALA A 56 -6.74 4.44 -24.54
C ALA A 56 -6.15 3.03 -24.41
N GLU A 57 -5.32 2.79 -23.39
CA GLU A 57 -4.77 1.45 -23.10
C GLU A 57 -5.86 0.46 -22.68
N MET A 58 -6.81 0.89 -21.85
CA MET A 58 -7.99 0.09 -21.50
C MET A 58 -8.78 -0.30 -22.74
N SER A 59 -9.07 0.66 -23.63
CA SER A 59 -9.82 0.42 -24.87
C SER A 59 -9.13 -0.61 -25.77
N LYS A 60 -7.80 -0.51 -25.95
CA LYS A 60 -7.01 -1.49 -26.72
C LYS A 60 -7.10 -2.90 -26.16
N LYS A 61 -7.27 -3.06 -24.86
CA LYS A 61 -7.36 -4.34 -24.15
C LYS A 61 -8.80 -4.80 -23.93
N GLY A 62 -9.78 -4.15 -24.52
CA GLY A 62 -11.21 -4.49 -24.36
C GLY A 62 -11.75 -4.26 -22.96
N MET A 63 -11.12 -3.37 -22.19
CA MET A 63 -11.51 -3.00 -20.83
C MET A 63 -12.31 -1.71 -20.83
N LYS A 64 -13.32 -1.60 -19.95
CA LYS A 64 -14.04 -0.34 -19.69
C LYS A 64 -13.52 0.30 -18.42
N ALA A 65 -13.65 1.61 -18.28
CA ALA A 65 -13.28 2.31 -17.05
C ALA A 65 -14.05 1.76 -15.83
N GLU A 66 -15.29 1.38 -16.04
CA GLU A 66 -16.24 0.82 -15.08
C GLU A 66 -15.98 -0.64 -14.73
N SER A 67 -15.25 -1.39 -15.55
CA SER A 67 -14.98 -2.82 -15.32
C SER A 67 -14.33 -3.07 -13.97
N PRO A 68 -14.59 -4.22 -13.33
CA PRO A 68 -13.94 -4.60 -12.09
C PRO A 68 -12.42 -4.53 -12.15
N VAL A 69 -11.81 -4.13 -11.04
CA VAL A 69 -10.37 -3.99 -10.86
C VAL A 69 -9.86 -4.95 -9.78
N LEU A 70 -8.62 -5.38 -9.91
CA LEU A 70 -7.85 -6.14 -8.92
C LEU A 70 -6.41 -5.60 -8.92
N VAL A 71 -5.78 -5.58 -7.74
CA VAL A 71 -4.41 -5.11 -7.56
C VAL A 71 -3.52 -6.24 -7.07
N ARG A 72 -2.31 -6.34 -7.63
CA ARG A 72 -1.28 -7.26 -7.15
C ARG A 72 0.00 -6.51 -6.84
N ILE A 73 0.66 -6.86 -5.75
CA ILE A 73 1.88 -6.23 -5.27
C ILE A 73 2.96 -7.29 -5.13
N PHE A 74 4.16 -6.99 -5.59
CA PHE A 74 5.33 -7.86 -5.52
C PHE A 74 6.47 -7.09 -4.86
N LYS A 75 6.80 -7.46 -3.62
CA LYS A 75 7.78 -6.73 -2.80
C LYS A 75 9.18 -6.80 -3.38
N GLN A 76 9.65 -7.98 -3.74
CA GLN A 76 11.00 -8.17 -4.27
C GLN A 76 11.23 -7.39 -5.56
N GLU A 77 10.27 -7.43 -6.48
CA GLU A 77 10.31 -6.69 -7.73
C GLU A 77 10.05 -5.19 -7.53
N SER A 78 9.47 -4.84 -6.37
CA SER A 78 8.99 -3.49 -6.08
C SER A 78 8.02 -3.00 -7.15
N GLU A 79 7.03 -3.83 -7.49
CA GLU A 79 6.03 -3.57 -8.52
C GLU A 79 4.61 -3.70 -7.97
N LEU A 80 3.73 -2.83 -8.46
CA LEU A 80 2.30 -2.91 -8.27
C LEU A 80 1.62 -3.05 -9.63
N GLU A 81 0.83 -4.10 -9.80
CA GLU A 81 0.05 -4.36 -11.01
C GLU A 81 -1.42 -4.00 -10.80
N VAL A 82 -1.99 -3.32 -11.78
CA VAL A 82 -3.43 -3.11 -11.88
C VAL A 82 -3.99 -3.99 -12.97
N TRP A 83 -4.93 -4.84 -12.59
CA TRP A 83 -5.66 -5.76 -13.47
C TRP A 83 -7.11 -5.32 -13.60
N LYS A 84 -7.66 -5.39 -14.80
CA LYS A 84 -9.08 -5.08 -15.03
C LYS A 84 -9.74 -6.21 -15.78
N MET A 85 -11.03 -6.40 -15.50
CA MET A 85 -11.84 -7.35 -16.25
C MET A 85 -12.06 -6.83 -17.67
N ASP A 86 -11.77 -7.65 -18.64
CA ASP A 86 -11.98 -7.39 -20.07
C ASP A 86 -13.36 -7.87 -20.54
N GLY A 87 -13.62 -7.74 -21.84
CA GLY A 87 -14.88 -8.18 -22.46
C GLY A 87 -15.14 -9.68 -22.42
N SER A 88 -14.12 -10.51 -22.12
CA SER A 88 -14.29 -11.96 -21.92
C SER A 88 -14.70 -12.35 -20.49
N GLY A 89 -14.80 -11.36 -19.58
CA GLY A 89 -15.07 -11.58 -18.17
C GLY A 89 -13.86 -12.09 -17.38
N ARG A 90 -12.65 -11.98 -17.91
CA ARG A 90 -11.40 -12.36 -17.25
C ARG A 90 -10.56 -11.13 -16.94
N TYR A 91 -9.77 -11.21 -15.87
CA TYR A 91 -8.81 -10.16 -15.56
C TYR A 91 -7.61 -10.21 -16.50
N ALA A 92 -7.30 -9.07 -17.11
CA ALA A 92 -6.10 -8.86 -17.90
C ALA A 92 -5.27 -7.70 -17.31
N LEU A 93 -3.96 -7.76 -17.49
CA LEU A 93 -3.05 -6.73 -16.96
C LEU A 93 -3.27 -5.41 -17.69
N LEU A 94 -3.73 -4.39 -16.95
CA LEU A 94 -3.80 -3.05 -17.49
C LEU A 94 -2.41 -2.41 -17.52
N LYS A 95 -1.74 -2.34 -16.36
CA LYS A 95 -0.44 -1.67 -16.24
C LYS A 95 0.30 -2.13 -14.99
N THR A 96 1.64 -2.17 -15.09
CA THR A 96 2.56 -2.33 -13.96
C THR A 96 3.13 -0.98 -13.58
N TYR A 97 3.15 -0.68 -12.28
CA TYR A 97 3.67 0.55 -11.69
C TYR A 97 4.88 0.23 -10.83
N PRO A 98 6.02 0.90 -11.07
CA PRO A 98 7.18 0.75 -10.20
C PRO A 98 6.91 1.41 -8.85
N MET A 99 7.14 0.68 -7.77
CA MET A 99 7.11 1.23 -6.41
C MET A 99 8.43 1.89 -6.09
N CYS A 100 8.38 3.13 -5.65
CA CYS A 100 9.59 3.85 -5.26
C CYS A 100 10.05 3.47 -3.86
N ARG A 101 9.15 2.99 -2.99
CA ARG A 101 9.54 2.49 -1.66
C ARG A 101 8.49 1.56 -1.06
N TRP A 102 8.95 0.54 -0.37
CA TRP A 102 8.27 -0.20 0.68
C TRP A 102 9.28 -0.49 1.78
N SER A 103 8.85 -0.74 3.03
CA SER A 103 9.75 -0.90 4.17
C SER A 103 9.67 -2.30 4.79
N GLY A 104 10.68 -2.65 5.56
CA GLY A 104 10.85 -3.95 6.20
C GLY A 104 11.61 -4.96 5.34
N LYS A 105 11.24 -6.24 5.43
CA LYS A 105 11.86 -7.37 4.72
C LYS A 105 10.77 -8.15 3.96
N LEU A 106 11.13 -9.19 3.24
CA LEU A 106 10.18 -10.19 2.79
C LEU A 106 9.64 -10.94 4.01
N GLY A 107 8.36 -11.30 3.98
CA GLY A 107 7.63 -11.91 5.08
C GLY A 107 6.44 -11.08 5.53
N PRO A 108 5.53 -11.68 6.32
CA PRO A 108 4.33 -11.01 6.80
C PRO A 108 4.67 -9.90 7.82
N LYS A 109 3.79 -8.89 7.89
CA LYS A 109 3.76 -7.98 9.04
C LYS A 109 3.10 -8.70 10.22
N THR A 110 3.66 -8.52 11.43
CA THR A 110 3.13 -9.20 12.63
C THR A 110 2.91 -8.28 13.82
N LYS A 111 3.61 -7.14 13.89
CA LYS A 111 3.56 -6.25 15.05
C LYS A 111 3.45 -4.80 14.63
N ASP A 112 2.78 -4.01 15.46
CA ASP A 112 2.85 -2.56 15.33
C ASP A 112 4.29 -2.07 15.47
N GLY A 113 4.66 -1.03 14.74
CA GLY A 113 6.02 -0.46 14.76
C GLY A 113 7.11 -1.30 14.08
N ASP A 114 6.84 -2.53 13.58
CA ASP A 114 7.83 -3.39 12.93
C ASP A 114 8.29 -2.89 11.55
N ARG A 115 7.72 -1.80 11.05
CA ARG A 115 7.97 -1.19 9.75
C ARG A 115 7.78 -2.14 8.55
N GLN A 116 7.13 -3.28 8.76
CA GLN A 116 6.97 -4.32 7.76
C GLN A 116 5.79 -4.04 6.85
N ALA A 117 6.01 -4.00 5.54
CA ALA A 117 4.93 -4.00 4.56
C ALA A 117 4.26 -5.37 4.52
N PRO A 118 2.91 -5.45 4.63
CA PRO A 118 2.21 -6.72 4.84
C PRO A 118 2.14 -7.58 3.58
N GLU A 119 2.05 -8.90 3.74
CA GLU A 119 1.81 -9.87 2.67
C GLU A 119 0.52 -10.63 2.95
N GLY A 120 -0.35 -10.77 1.96
CA GLY A 120 -1.65 -11.43 2.15
C GLY A 120 -2.69 -11.00 1.14
N PHE A 121 -3.95 -11.29 1.48
CA PHE A 121 -5.12 -10.98 0.65
C PHE A 121 -6.01 -9.98 1.39
N TYR A 122 -6.27 -8.84 0.77
CA TYR A 122 -7.01 -7.73 1.34
C TYR A 122 -8.17 -7.33 0.44
N HIS A 123 -9.18 -6.66 0.99
CA HIS A 123 -10.31 -6.15 0.24
C HIS A 123 -10.51 -4.67 0.57
N VAL A 124 -10.50 -3.85 -0.44
CA VAL A 124 -10.62 -2.39 -0.33
C VAL A 124 -11.97 -1.94 -0.86
N SER A 125 -12.75 -1.28 -0.02
CA SER A 125 -14.04 -0.66 -0.38
C SER A 125 -13.88 0.86 -0.60
N SER A 126 -14.94 1.52 -1.06
CA SER A 126 -14.93 2.97 -1.29
C SER A 126 -14.62 3.79 -0.05
N GLY A 127 -15.07 3.36 1.14
CA GLY A 127 -14.78 4.03 2.41
C GLY A 127 -13.32 3.97 2.85
N MET A 128 -12.50 3.14 2.19
CA MET A 128 -11.07 3.01 2.48
C MET A 128 -10.20 3.88 1.57
N LEU A 129 -10.80 4.62 0.64
CA LEU A 129 -10.13 5.59 -0.21
C LEU A 129 -9.96 6.92 0.52
N ASN A 130 -8.77 7.51 0.46
CA ASN A 130 -8.49 8.83 1.03
C ASN A 130 -7.98 9.80 -0.05
N PRO A 131 -8.86 10.66 -0.59
CA PRO A 131 -8.48 11.68 -1.58
C PRO A 131 -7.72 12.86 -0.96
N LYS A 132 -7.75 13.01 0.37
CA LYS A 132 -7.11 14.10 1.12
C LYS A 132 -5.89 13.60 1.90
N SER A 133 -5.22 12.55 1.44
CA SER A 133 -4.03 12.02 2.09
C SER A 133 -2.89 13.04 2.08
N GLN A 134 -2.17 13.17 3.20
CA GLN A 134 -0.93 13.93 3.28
C GLN A 134 0.15 13.41 2.30
N TYR A 135 -0.01 12.16 1.83
CA TYR A 135 0.84 11.51 0.85
C TYR A 135 0.21 11.54 -0.55
N TYR A 136 -0.37 12.65 -0.94
CA TYR A 136 -1.07 12.95 -2.18
C TYR A 136 -2.49 12.34 -2.21
N VAL A 137 -2.63 11.06 -2.51
CA VAL A 137 -3.84 10.23 -2.34
C VAL A 137 -3.44 8.89 -1.79
N SER A 138 -4.37 8.18 -1.15
CA SER A 138 -4.09 6.84 -0.62
C SER A 138 -5.34 5.96 -0.56
N PHE A 139 -5.14 4.68 -0.40
CA PHE A 139 -6.17 3.76 0.07
C PHE A 139 -5.59 2.81 1.11
N ASN A 140 -6.42 2.50 2.12
CA ASN A 140 -6.07 1.57 3.18
C ASN A 140 -6.22 0.13 2.67
N LEU A 141 -5.27 -0.75 2.97
CA LEU A 141 -5.33 -2.17 2.61
C LEU A 141 -6.38 -2.94 3.41
N GLY A 142 -6.72 -2.47 4.62
CA GLY A 142 -7.53 -3.24 5.57
C GLY A 142 -6.72 -4.26 6.34
N TYR A 143 -5.44 -3.94 6.63
CA TYR A 143 -4.62 -4.70 7.56
C TYR A 143 -5.01 -4.36 9.01
N PRO A 144 -5.02 -5.32 9.95
CA PRO A 144 -4.91 -6.75 9.72
C PRO A 144 -6.19 -7.34 9.11
N ASN A 145 -6.05 -8.29 8.20
CA ASN A 145 -7.19 -9.03 7.68
C ASN A 145 -7.67 -10.08 8.71
N ARG A 146 -8.68 -10.87 8.35
CA ARG A 146 -9.31 -11.81 9.26
C ARG A 146 -8.36 -12.89 9.80
N LEU A 147 -7.42 -13.41 8.98
CA LEU A 147 -6.41 -14.37 9.41
C LEU A 147 -5.40 -13.72 10.35
N GLU A 148 -4.88 -12.57 9.96
CA GLU A 148 -3.87 -11.83 10.70
C GLU A 148 -4.38 -11.40 12.07
N SER A 149 -5.62 -10.87 12.13
CA SER A 149 -6.30 -10.54 13.40
C SER A 149 -6.44 -11.76 14.32
N ALA A 150 -6.85 -12.90 13.77
CA ALA A 150 -7.00 -14.12 14.55
C ALA A 150 -5.66 -14.68 15.05
N LEU A 151 -4.57 -14.46 14.27
CA LEU A 151 -3.22 -14.82 14.69
C LEU A 151 -2.63 -13.84 15.72
N GLY A 152 -3.35 -12.78 16.10
CA GLY A 152 -2.90 -11.76 17.05
C GLY A 152 -1.91 -10.75 16.45
N TYR A 153 -1.90 -10.60 15.12
CA TYR A 153 -1.07 -9.58 14.48
C TYR A 153 -1.62 -8.19 14.75
N THR A 154 -0.74 -7.22 14.97
CA THR A 154 -1.08 -5.86 15.38
C THR A 154 -0.53 -4.79 14.43
N GLY A 155 -1.06 -3.59 14.57
CA GLY A 155 -0.83 -2.45 13.68
C GLY A 155 -2.03 -2.20 12.78
N GLU A 156 -2.09 -1.01 12.20
CA GLU A 156 -3.20 -0.57 11.37
C GLU A 156 -2.71 0.48 10.35
N SER A 157 -3.63 1.02 9.56
CA SER A 157 -3.35 2.13 8.65
C SER A 157 -2.24 1.85 7.63
N LEU A 158 -2.15 0.59 7.16
CA LEU A 158 -1.23 0.19 6.09
C LEU A 158 -1.84 0.56 4.74
N MET A 159 -1.13 1.42 4.00
CA MET A 159 -1.69 2.08 2.82
C MET A 159 -0.86 1.84 1.56
N VAL A 160 -1.52 2.01 0.42
CA VAL A 160 -0.88 2.34 -0.85
C VAL A 160 -1.03 3.84 -1.05
N HIS A 161 0.07 4.58 -1.24
CA HIS A 161 0.06 6.04 -1.27
C HIS A 161 1.18 6.64 -2.13
N GLY A 162 1.18 7.95 -2.31
CA GLY A 162 2.22 8.72 -3.01
C GLY A 162 3.43 9.07 -2.14
N ALA A 163 4.16 10.10 -2.55
CA ALA A 163 5.26 10.71 -1.82
C ALA A 163 6.51 9.85 -1.56
N CYS A 164 6.54 8.62 -2.03
CA CYS A 164 7.74 7.76 -2.00
C CYS A 164 8.44 7.63 -0.63
N SER A 165 7.68 7.62 0.46
CA SER A 165 8.17 7.39 1.82
C SER A 165 7.40 6.26 2.46
N SER A 166 8.05 5.34 3.17
CA SER A 166 7.40 4.18 3.77
C SER A 166 7.88 3.89 5.18
N SER A 167 6.91 3.54 6.03
CA SER A 167 7.11 2.97 7.37
C SER A 167 6.15 1.79 7.61
N GLY A 168 6.00 0.90 6.61
CA GLY A 168 5.06 -0.23 6.61
C GLY A 168 4.09 -0.21 5.44
N CYS A 169 4.07 0.87 4.65
CA CYS A 169 3.19 1.08 3.51
C CYS A 169 3.86 0.70 2.18
N TYR A 170 3.07 0.76 1.11
CA TYR A 170 3.52 0.68 -0.27
C TYR A 170 3.47 2.06 -0.91
N ALA A 171 4.64 2.65 -1.17
CA ALA A 171 4.75 3.99 -1.69
C ALA A 171 5.09 4.01 -3.18
N LEU A 172 4.35 4.82 -3.93
CA LEU A 172 4.55 5.08 -5.35
C LEU A 172 4.85 6.57 -5.59
N THR A 173 5.16 6.92 -6.84
CA THR A 173 5.13 8.31 -7.25
C THR A 173 3.71 8.87 -7.19
N ASP A 174 3.57 10.18 -7.01
CA ASP A 174 2.25 10.84 -6.99
C ASP A 174 1.47 10.57 -8.29
N GLN A 175 2.16 10.61 -9.44
CA GLN A 175 1.55 10.25 -10.70
C GLN A 175 1.07 8.80 -10.71
N GLY A 176 1.90 7.86 -10.25
CA GLY A 176 1.57 6.43 -10.27
C GLY A 176 0.36 6.12 -9.38
N VAL A 177 0.37 6.59 -8.13
CA VAL A 177 -0.77 6.36 -7.23
C VAL A 177 -2.01 7.12 -7.68
N GLY A 178 -1.87 8.32 -8.27
CA GLY A 178 -2.99 9.08 -8.82
C GLY A 178 -3.72 8.33 -9.94
N GLU A 179 -2.98 7.72 -10.86
CA GLU A 179 -3.55 6.87 -11.91
C GLU A 179 -4.27 5.66 -11.31
N ILE A 180 -3.65 4.95 -10.36
CA ILE A 180 -4.24 3.79 -9.67
C ILE A 180 -5.51 4.20 -8.93
N TYR A 181 -5.44 5.28 -8.15
CA TYR A 181 -6.56 5.82 -7.38
C TYR A 181 -7.77 6.12 -8.28
N ALA A 182 -7.54 6.79 -9.40
CA ALA A 182 -8.59 7.11 -10.37
C ALA A 182 -9.25 5.85 -10.94
N VAL A 183 -8.45 4.82 -11.28
CA VAL A 183 -8.93 3.56 -11.82
C VAL A 183 -9.75 2.77 -10.80
N VAL A 184 -9.27 2.64 -9.56
CA VAL A 184 -9.99 1.89 -8.51
C VAL A 184 -11.24 2.64 -8.04
N SER A 185 -11.16 3.96 -7.91
CA SER A 185 -12.29 4.81 -7.57
C SER A 185 -13.43 4.70 -8.59
N LYS A 186 -13.08 4.70 -9.89
CA LYS A 186 -14.07 4.55 -10.97
C LYS A 186 -14.74 3.18 -10.93
N ALA A 187 -14.00 2.09 -10.72
CA ALA A 187 -14.56 0.75 -10.62
C ALA A 187 -15.52 0.62 -9.41
N LEU A 188 -15.09 1.12 -8.22
CA LEU A 188 -15.93 1.11 -7.02
C LEU A 188 -17.20 1.94 -7.18
N SER A 189 -17.11 3.15 -7.76
CA SER A 189 -18.27 4.00 -8.01
C SER A 189 -19.22 3.46 -9.09
N SER A 190 -18.79 2.45 -9.84
CA SER A 190 -19.55 1.82 -10.92
C SER A 190 -20.15 0.46 -10.55
N GLY A 191 -20.19 0.12 -9.25
CA GLY A 191 -20.88 -1.07 -8.75
C GLY A 191 -19.97 -2.20 -8.25
N GLN A 192 -18.66 -2.07 -8.30
CA GLN A 192 -17.78 -3.01 -7.61
C GLN A 192 -17.79 -2.69 -6.11
N ASP A 193 -18.32 -3.57 -5.27
CA ASP A 193 -18.43 -3.36 -3.81
C ASP A 193 -17.04 -3.17 -3.16
N ARG A 194 -16.10 -4.04 -3.53
CA ARG A 194 -14.70 -4.01 -3.09
C ARG A 194 -13.78 -4.62 -4.13
N PHE A 195 -12.56 -4.14 -4.21
CA PHE A 195 -11.52 -4.81 -5.01
C PHE A 195 -10.53 -5.56 -4.12
N GLN A 196 -10.01 -6.66 -4.66
CA GLN A 196 -9.00 -7.46 -3.97
C GLN A 196 -7.61 -6.90 -4.21
N VAL A 197 -6.81 -6.83 -3.14
CA VAL A 197 -5.36 -6.60 -3.19
C VAL A 197 -4.65 -7.88 -2.77
N GLN A 198 -3.79 -8.38 -3.63
CA GLN A 198 -2.95 -9.56 -3.41
C GLN A 198 -1.50 -9.10 -3.23
N ALA A 199 -1.00 -9.10 -2.01
CA ALA A 199 0.37 -8.68 -1.69
C ALA A 199 1.26 -9.90 -1.47
N TYR A 200 2.33 -10.00 -2.27
CA TYR A 200 3.22 -11.14 -2.34
C TYR A 200 4.67 -10.74 -2.02
N PRO A 201 5.48 -11.67 -1.48
CA PRO A 201 6.90 -11.43 -1.26
C PRO A 201 7.66 -11.20 -2.58
N PHE A 202 7.30 -11.95 -3.61
CA PHE A 202 7.88 -11.94 -4.95
C PHE A 202 6.91 -12.59 -5.95
N ARG A 203 7.22 -12.55 -7.24
CA ARG A 203 6.49 -13.36 -8.24
C ARG A 203 6.72 -14.84 -7.92
N MET A 204 5.64 -15.54 -7.55
CA MET A 204 5.73 -16.86 -6.92
C MET A 204 5.92 -17.98 -7.94
N THR A 205 6.93 -17.83 -8.82
CA THR A 205 7.35 -18.89 -9.74
C THR A 205 8.08 -20.02 -9.01
N PRO A 206 8.17 -21.23 -9.57
CA PRO A 206 8.97 -22.32 -8.99
C PRO A 206 10.42 -21.93 -8.69
N GLU A 207 11.04 -21.16 -9.58
CA GLU A 207 12.43 -20.70 -9.45
C GLU A 207 12.59 -19.75 -8.27
N ASN A 208 11.68 -18.75 -8.13
CA ASN A 208 11.71 -17.81 -7.01
C ASN A 208 11.41 -18.50 -5.68
N MET A 209 10.46 -19.44 -5.65
CA MET A 209 10.23 -20.26 -4.45
C MET A 209 11.47 -21.07 -4.05
N ALA A 210 12.21 -21.61 -5.03
CA ALA A 210 13.45 -22.34 -4.81
C ALA A 210 14.60 -21.45 -4.30
N LEU A 211 14.70 -20.20 -4.79
CA LEU A 211 15.66 -19.22 -4.29
C LEU A 211 15.48 -18.92 -2.79
N HIS A 212 14.26 -19.00 -2.31
CA HIS A 212 13.89 -18.71 -0.92
C HIS A 212 13.60 -19.97 -0.09
N LYS A 213 14.09 -21.15 -0.52
CA LYS A 213 13.79 -22.45 0.12
C LYS A 213 14.15 -22.54 1.60
N ASP A 214 15.19 -21.80 2.01
CA ASP A 214 15.71 -21.81 3.38
C ASP A 214 15.14 -20.65 4.22
N ASP A 215 14.14 -19.91 3.72
CA ASP A 215 13.53 -18.82 4.45
C ASP A 215 12.47 -19.33 5.44
N ALA A 216 12.47 -18.78 6.66
CA ALA A 216 11.52 -19.16 7.71
C ALA A 216 10.05 -18.90 7.31
N ASN A 217 9.80 -17.98 6.37
CA ASN A 217 8.46 -17.65 5.89
C ASN A 217 7.98 -18.60 4.77
N LEU A 218 8.80 -19.54 4.31
CA LEU A 218 8.43 -20.44 3.20
C LEU A 218 7.10 -21.20 3.45
N PRO A 219 6.78 -21.71 4.66
CA PRO A 219 5.48 -22.32 4.92
C PRO A 219 4.30 -21.38 4.69
N PHE A 220 4.42 -20.12 5.12
CA PHE A 220 3.42 -19.09 4.86
C PHE A 220 3.31 -18.76 3.37
N TRP A 221 4.42 -18.60 2.68
CA TRP A 221 4.45 -18.32 1.25
C TRP A 221 3.85 -19.45 0.40
N LYS A 222 3.96 -20.71 0.84
CA LYS A 222 3.26 -21.83 0.19
C LYS A 222 1.75 -21.66 0.23
N THR A 223 1.19 -21.09 1.30
CA THR A 223 -0.25 -20.77 1.35
C THR A 223 -0.63 -19.63 0.43
N LEU A 224 0.20 -18.57 0.34
CA LEU A 224 -0.02 -17.48 -0.62
C LEU A 224 0.04 -17.96 -2.06
N LYS A 225 0.94 -18.92 -2.34
CA LYS A 225 1.12 -19.52 -3.67
C LYS A 225 -0.15 -20.19 -4.18
N GLU A 226 -0.95 -20.82 -3.33
CA GLU A 226 -2.23 -21.42 -3.73
C GLU A 226 -3.17 -20.38 -4.34
N GLY A 227 -3.29 -19.21 -3.73
CA GLY A 227 -4.09 -18.10 -4.27
C GLY A 227 -3.47 -17.44 -5.50
N TYR A 228 -2.14 -17.35 -5.52
CA TYR A 228 -1.39 -16.88 -6.69
C TYR A 228 -1.69 -17.76 -7.91
N ASP A 229 -1.56 -19.09 -7.78
CA ASP A 229 -1.80 -20.04 -8.86
C ASP A 229 -3.27 -20.08 -9.29
N ALA A 230 -4.20 -19.98 -8.34
CA ALA A 230 -5.61 -19.87 -8.67
C ALA A 230 -5.89 -18.69 -9.60
N PHE A 231 -5.30 -17.51 -9.32
CA PHE A 231 -5.42 -16.35 -10.21
C PHE A 231 -4.68 -16.55 -11.56
N GLU A 232 -3.43 -17.03 -11.53
CA GLU A 232 -2.63 -17.21 -12.75
C GLU A 232 -3.30 -18.18 -13.74
N LEU A 233 -3.91 -19.25 -13.23
CA LEU A 233 -4.54 -20.28 -14.05
C LEU A 233 -5.92 -19.87 -14.57
N THR A 234 -6.69 -19.10 -13.78
CA THR A 234 -8.07 -18.78 -14.13
C THR A 234 -8.26 -17.38 -14.69
N ARG A 235 -7.39 -16.44 -14.29
CA ARG A 235 -7.60 -14.99 -14.47
C ARG A 235 -8.92 -14.52 -13.84
N GLN A 236 -9.34 -15.19 -12.77
CA GLN A 236 -10.47 -14.81 -11.94
C GLN A 236 -9.98 -14.44 -10.54
N GLN A 237 -10.68 -13.53 -9.88
CA GLN A 237 -10.41 -13.22 -8.49
C GLN A 237 -10.67 -14.46 -7.63
N PRO A 238 -9.65 -15.01 -6.93
CA PRO A 238 -9.89 -16.15 -6.05
C PRO A 238 -10.77 -15.75 -4.87
N LYS A 239 -11.76 -16.60 -4.55
CA LYS A 239 -12.48 -16.53 -3.28
C LYS A 239 -11.50 -16.88 -2.18
N VAL A 240 -11.38 -16.03 -1.16
CA VAL A 240 -10.48 -16.22 -0.03
C VAL A 240 -11.29 -16.51 1.23
N SER A 241 -11.11 -17.70 1.79
CA SER A 241 -11.64 -18.11 3.09
C SER A 241 -10.48 -18.33 4.07
N VAL A 242 -10.79 -18.42 5.36
CA VAL A 242 -9.77 -18.58 6.40
C VAL A 242 -10.24 -19.61 7.42
N CYS A 243 -9.48 -20.69 7.58
CA CYS A 243 -9.64 -21.72 8.62
C CYS A 243 -8.34 -22.52 8.77
N GLY A 244 -8.17 -23.26 9.85
CA GLY A 244 -6.95 -24.02 10.08
C GLY A 244 -5.69 -23.17 10.13
N ARG A 245 -5.78 -21.92 10.57
CA ARG A 245 -4.70 -20.93 10.67
C ARG A 245 -4.06 -20.55 9.32
N ARG A 246 -4.80 -20.68 8.20
CA ARG A 246 -4.30 -20.40 6.85
C ARG A 246 -5.38 -19.89 5.92
N TYR A 247 -4.97 -19.33 4.80
CA TYR A 247 -5.88 -19.06 3.68
C TYR A 247 -6.31 -20.36 3.01
N VAL A 248 -7.55 -20.37 2.53
CA VAL A 248 -8.13 -21.44 1.71
C VAL A 248 -8.83 -20.78 0.52
N PHE A 249 -8.61 -21.31 -0.68
CA PHE A 249 -9.04 -20.64 -1.90
C PHE A 249 -10.12 -21.44 -2.64
N ASN A 250 -11.09 -20.71 -3.23
CA ASN A 250 -12.12 -21.26 -4.10
C ASN A 250 -12.88 -22.45 -3.50
N THR A 251 -13.04 -22.47 -2.18
CA THR A 251 -13.71 -23.56 -1.45
C THR A 251 -15.06 -23.07 -0.95
N GLU A 252 -16.10 -23.89 -1.11
CA GLU A 252 -17.40 -23.73 -0.47
C GLU A 252 -17.52 -24.74 0.68
N PHE A 253 -17.78 -24.23 1.88
CA PHE A 253 -17.89 -25.04 3.08
C PHE A 253 -19.33 -25.34 3.45
N GLU A 254 -19.58 -26.50 4.06
CA GLU A 254 -20.86 -26.77 4.71
C GLU A 254 -21.12 -25.78 5.84
N GLY A 255 -22.33 -25.23 5.88
CA GLY A 255 -22.67 -24.16 6.83
C GLY A 255 -22.13 -22.76 6.49
N GLY A 256 -21.50 -22.58 5.28
CA GLY A 256 -21.03 -21.29 4.80
C GLY A 256 -19.58 -20.96 5.22
N GLU A 257 -19.25 -19.67 5.28
CA GLU A 257 -17.88 -19.24 5.61
C GLU A 257 -17.47 -19.65 7.03
N PRO A 258 -16.25 -20.23 7.22
CA PRO A 258 -15.75 -20.62 8.54
C PRO A 258 -15.77 -19.44 9.51
N ARG A 259 -16.36 -19.61 10.69
CA ARG A 259 -16.48 -18.51 11.67
C ARG A 259 -15.18 -18.26 12.42
N ASP A 260 -14.46 -19.31 12.78
CA ASP A 260 -13.19 -19.25 13.50
C ASP A 260 -12.01 -19.54 12.55
N PRO A 261 -11.15 -18.53 12.26
CA PRO A 261 -9.96 -18.71 11.44
C PRO A 261 -8.93 -19.70 11.97
N LEU A 262 -8.92 -19.95 13.28
CA LEU A 262 -7.95 -20.82 13.94
C LEU A 262 -8.42 -22.28 14.03
N ALA A 263 -9.73 -22.50 14.02
CA ALA A 263 -10.31 -23.84 14.05
C ALA A 263 -10.07 -24.61 12.75
N ALA A 264 -10.13 -25.94 12.83
CA ALA A 264 -10.08 -26.80 11.66
C ALA A 264 -11.13 -26.40 10.61
N CYS A 265 -10.79 -26.55 9.33
CA CYS A 265 -11.72 -26.21 8.25
C CYS A 265 -12.94 -27.14 8.30
N PRO A 266 -14.16 -26.60 8.14
CA PRO A 266 -15.37 -27.42 7.99
C PRO A 266 -15.30 -28.33 6.75
N ALA A 267 -16.21 -29.28 6.66
CA ALA A 267 -16.37 -30.11 5.47
C ALA A 267 -16.68 -29.24 4.24
N THR A 268 -16.19 -29.67 3.08
CA THR A 268 -16.41 -28.98 1.81
C THR A 268 -17.80 -29.34 1.27
N ALA A 269 -18.64 -28.32 1.03
CA ALA A 269 -20.02 -28.50 0.53
C ALA A 269 -20.04 -28.93 -0.94
N LYS A 270 -19.08 -28.42 -1.73
CA LYS A 270 -18.92 -28.80 -3.15
C LYS A 270 -17.45 -29.05 -3.45
N PRO A 271 -17.12 -30.11 -4.19
CA PRO A 271 -15.76 -30.31 -4.66
C PRO A 271 -15.34 -29.13 -5.56
N SER A 272 -14.12 -28.69 -5.40
CA SER A 272 -13.50 -27.70 -6.29
C SER A 272 -13.41 -28.28 -7.72
N ASP A 273 -13.34 -27.40 -8.74
CA ASP A 273 -13.17 -27.84 -10.14
C ASP A 273 -11.96 -28.80 -10.24
N PRO A 274 -12.17 -30.06 -10.66
CA PRO A 274 -11.11 -31.07 -10.71
C PRO A 274 -9.95 -30.65 -11.64
N GLN A 275 -10.25 -29.92 -12.73
CA GLN A 275 -9.20 -29.45 -13.65
C GLN A 275 -8.34 -28.37 -13.02
N LEU A 276 -8.93 -27.46 -12.26
CA LEU A 276 -8.19 -26.44 -11.53
C LEU A 276 -7.34 -27.09 -10.42
N VAL A 277 -7.90 -28.01 -9.67
CA VAL A 277 -7.18 -28.78 -8.63
C VAL A 277 -5.97 -29.50 -9.21
N ALA A 278 -6.15 -30.19 -10.36
CA ALA A 278 -5.05 -30.88 -11.04
C ALA A 278 -3.94 -29.92 -11.50
N LYS A 279 -4.30 -28.77 -12.04
CA LYS A 279 -3.33 -27.73 -12.47
C LYS A 279 -2.57 -27.15 -11.28
N ILE A 280 -3.25 -26.82 -10.18
CA ILE A 280 -2.61 -26.34 -8.95
C ILE A 280 -1.67 -27.40 -8.37
N ALA A 281 -2.07 -28.68 -8.37
CA ALA A 281 -1.20 -29.79 -7.94
C ALA A 281 0.05 -29.90 -8.80
N LEU A 282 -0.05 -29.69 -10.12
CA LEU A 282 1.10 -29.69 -11.02
C LEU A 282 2.05 -28.51 -10.72
N GLU A 283 1.53 -27.31 -10.46
CA GLU A 283 2.37 -26.18 -10.06
C GLU A 283 3.09 -26.44 -8.73
N LYS A 284 2.42 -27.06 -7.76
CA LYS A 284 3.04 -27.50 -6.51
C LYS A 284 4.18 -28.50 -6.74
N GLN A 285 4.00 -29.49 -7.61
CA GLN A 285 5.06 -30.44 -7.98
C GLN A 285 6.25 -29.73 -8.65
N LYS A 286 6.02 -28.74 -9.51
CA LYS A 286 7.10 -27.95 -10.10
C LYS A 286 7.91 -27.19 -9.04
N VAL A 287 7.24 -26.59 -8.06
CA VAL A 287 7.89 -25.90 -6.94
C VAL A 287 8.73 -26.90 -6.12
N GLU A 288 8.17 -28.05 -5.76
CA GLU A 288 8.87 -29.08 -5.00
C GLU A 288 10.11 -29.58 -5.73
N ALA A 289 9.99 -29.82 -7.05
CA ALA A 289 11.12 -30.23 -7.90
C ALA A 289 12.20 -29.14 -7.99
N ALA A 290 11.82 -27.87 -8.12
CA ALA A 290 12.75 -26.75 -8.15
C ALA A 290 13.48 -26.57 -6.81
N VAL A 291 12.74 -26.64 -5.69
CA VAL A 291 13.31 -26.58 -4.34
C VAL A 291 14.30 -27.70 -4.08
N THR A 292 13.98 -28.93 -4.50
CA THR A 292 14.87 -30.10 -4.31
C THR A 292 16.15 -29.97 -5.12
N LYS A 293 16.08 -29.41 -6.35
CA LYS A 293 17.25 -29.22 -7.23
C LYS A 293 18.15 -28.05 -6.82
N ALA A 294 17.62 -27.08 -6.06
CA ALA A 294 18.36 -25.89 -5.68
C ALA A 294 19.47 -26.24 -4.67
N SER A 295 20.74 -26.04 -5.07
CA SER A 295 21.92 -26.34 -4.22
C SER A 295 22.26 -25.18 -3.27
N SER A 296 22.18 -23.96 -3.71
CA SER A 296 22.40 -22.75 -2.91
C SER A 296 21.66 -21.58 -3.55
N SER A 297 21.23 -20.61 -2.76
CA SER A 297 20.57 -19.43 -3.27
C SER A 297 21.36 -18.16 -2.95
N THR A 298 21.46 -17.28 -3.93
CA THR A 298 21.88 -15.89 -3.70
C THR A 298 20.63 -15.05 -3.59
N VAL A 299 20.36 -14.52 -2.41
CA VAL A 299 19.19 -13.69 -2.16
C VAL A 299 19.59 -12.26 -1.86
N MET A 300 18.69 -11.34 -2.23
CA MET A 300 18.87 -9.93 -1.94
C MET A 300 18.71 -9.70 -0.44
N SER A 301 19.64 -8.97 0.16
CA SER A 301 19.59 -8.61 1.58
C SER A 301 19.03 -7.19 1.71
N TYR A 302 17.96 -7.05 2.48
CA TYR A 302 17.26 -5.78 2.69
C TYR A 302 17.76 -5.11 3.98
N VAL A 303 18.13 -3.82 3.87
CA VAL A 303 18.40 -2.97 5.05
C VAL A 303 17.06 -2.48 5.60
N ASP A 304 16.23 -1.88 4.75
CA ASP A 304 14.90 -1.40 5.10
C ASP A 304 14.01 -1.35 3.85
N GLY A 305 13.44 -2.50 3.48
CA GLY A 305 12.53 -2.63 2.37
C GLY A 305 13.18 -2.56 0.99
N GLY A 306 12.38 -2.21 -0.01
CA GLY A 306 12.79 -2.22 -1.40
C GLY A 306 12.46 -0.95 -2.16
N MET A 307 13.09 -0.87 -3.34
CA MET A 307 12.94 0.20 -4.32
C MET A 307 13.07 -0.44 -5.71
N HIS A 308 12.16 -0.08 -6.61
CA HIS A 308 12.21 -0.57 -8.00
C HIS A 308 13.56 -0.19 -8.66
N PRO A 309 14.15 -1.07 -9.47
CA PRO A 309 15.45 -0.85 -10.10
C PRO A 309 15.58 0.48 -10.83
N SER A 310 14.53 0.99 -11.46
CA SER A 310 14.55 2.29 -12.15
C SER A 310 14.81 3.47 -11.20
N PHE A 311 14.21 3.45 -10.01
CA PHE A 311 14.48 4.49 -8.99
C PHE A 311 15.84 4.31 -8.35
N ARG A 312 16.27 3.08 -8.15
CA ARG A 312 17.61 2.78 -7.63
C ARG A 312 18.71 3.26 -8.58
N GLN A 313 18.51 3.13 -9.90
CA GLN A 313 19.41 3.69 -10.90
C GLN A 313 19.46 5.22 -10.83
N LEU A 314 18.30 5.89 -10.69
CA LEU A 314 18.24 7.34 -10.49
C LEU A 314 18.96 7.77 -9.22
N LEU A 315 18.75 7.07 -8.10
CA LEU A 315 19.43 7.34 -6.83
C LEU A 315 20.97 7.27 -6.99
N LYS A 316 21.47 6.23 -7.65
CA LYS A 316 22.92 6.04 -7.87
C LYS A 316 23.51 7.09 -8.83
N LYS A 317 22.77 7.47 -9.86
CA LYS A 317 23.22 8.42 -10.88
C LYS A 317 23.12 9.87 -10.43
N ASP A 318 22.00 10.25 -9.87
CA ASP A 318 21.59 11.64 -9.66
C ASP A 318 21.60 12.06 -8.19
N GLY A 319 21.72 11.09 -7.27
CA GLY A 319 21.68 11.32 -5.83
C GLY A 319 20.27 11.47 -5.25
N PRO A 320 20.14 11.48 -3.89
CA PRO A 320 18.85 11.47 -3.21
C PRO A 320 18.00 12.72 -3.44
N GLU A 321 18.61 13.89 -3.55
CA GLU A 321 17.89 15.16 -3.76
C GLU A 321 17.19 15.21 -5.12
N LYS A 322 17.89 14.81 -6.20
CA LYS A 322 17.31 14.73 -7.53
C LYS A 322 16.27 13.63 -7.65
N LEU A 323 16.48 12.49 -6.97
CA LEU A 323 15.47 11.46 -6.85
C LEU A 323 14.21 12.03 -6.19
N ALA A 324 14.33 12.70 -5.04
CA ALA A 324 13.21 13.32 -4.33
C ALA A 324 12.42 14.28 -5.23
N ALA A 325 13.08 15.11 -5.98
CA ALA A 325 12.44 16.07 -6.88
C ALA A 325 11.65 15.40 -8.04
N ARG A 326 12.08 14.20 -8.48
CA ARG A 326 11.43 13.50 -9.60
C ARG A 326 10.22 12.64 -9.19
N ILE A 327 10.21 12.14 -7.95
CA ILE A 327 9.22 11.15 -7.50
C ILE A 327 8.00 11.75 -6.82
N SER A 328 8.02 13.04 -6.52
CA SER A 328 6.95 13.71 -5.81
C SER A 328 6.68 15.08 -6.36
N SER A 329 5.42 15.34 -6.69
CA SER A 329 4.93 16.68 -7.08
C SER A 329 4.50 17.50 -5.86
N ILE A 330 4.95 17.15 -4.66
CA ILE A 330 4.33 17.58 -3.42
C ILE A 330 4.45 19.07 -3.18
N LYS A 331 3.31 19.66 -2.96
CA LYS A 331 3.13 20.91 -2.24
C LYS A 331 3.06 20.74 -0.70
N TYR A 332 2.91 19.50 -0.21
CA TYR A 332 2.78 19.21 1.22
C TYR A 332 4.09 18.63 1.76
N PRO A 333 4.67 19.23 2.82
CA PRO A 333 5.85 18.69 3.46
C PRO A 333 5.47 17.40 4.20
N VAL A 334 5.81 16.26 3.65
CA VAL A 334 5.77 14.98 4.39
C VAL A 334 7.12 14.72 5.00
N SER A 335 7.12 14.31 6.27
CA SER A 335 8.32 13.81 6.90
C SER A 335 8.83 12.60 6.11
N ARG A 336 10.00 12.72 5.53
CA ARG A 336 10.70 11.63 4.86
C ARG A 336 11.89 11.26 5.70
N PRO A 337 11.89 10.09 6.36
CA PRO A 337 13.09 9.61 7.03
C PRO A 337 14.21 9.44 5.99
N ASP A 338 15.45 9.71 6.37
CA ASP A 338 16.62 9.58 5.50
C ASP A 338 16.67 8.21 4.81
N ALA A 339 16.22 7.16 5.53
CA ALA A 339 16.06 5.82 4.99
C ALA A 339 15.17 5.74 3.74
N ALA A 340 14.20 6.66 3.56
CA ALA A 340 13.29 6.64 2.41
C ALA A 340 14.01 6.90 1.08
N LEU A 341 15.10 7.65 1.10
CA LEU A 341 15.92 8.01 -0.07
C LEU A 341 17.27 7.27 -0.11
N ALA A 342 17.57 6.44 0.88
CA ALA A 342 18.77 5.60 0.89
C ALA A 342 18.61 4.34 0.00
N ASP A 343 19.72 3.74 -0.44
CA ASP A 343 19.69 2.42 -1.10
C ASP A 343 19.20 1.37 -0.09
N PRO A 344 18.03 0.72 -0.31
CA PRO A 344 17.45 -0.21 0.66
C PRO A 344 18.16 -1.56 0.74
N PHE A 345 19.14 -1.83 -0.12
CA PHE A 345 19.79 -3.12 -0.24
C PHE A 345 21.21 -3.10 0.28
N LYS A 346 21.60 -4.19 0.95
CA LYS A 346 23.01 -4.57 1.15
C LYS A 346 23.54 -5.30 -0.09
N ALA A 347 24.84 -5.57 -0.10
CA ALA A 347 25.43 -6.48 -1.08
C ALA A 347 24.73 -7.84 -1.02
N MET A 348 24.58 -8.49 -2.19
CA MET A 348 24.00 -9.83 -2.26
C MET A 348 24.86 -10.82 -1.47
N THR A 349 24.25 -11.58 -0.58
CA THR A 349 24.91 -12.63 0.20
C THR A 349 24.51 -14.00 -0.31
N LYS A 350 25.48 -14.92 -0.47
CA LYS A 350 25.19 -16.34 -0.68
C LYS A 350 24.66 -16.92 0.65
N ARG A 351 23.47 -17.47 0.66
CA ARG A 351 23.02 -18.35 1.74
C ARG A 351 23.52 -19.77 1.44
N THR A 352 24.50 -20.23 2.19
CA THR A 352 24.83 -21.65 2.30
C THR A 352 23.93 -22.23 3.38
N GLY A 353 23.25 -23.33 3.08
CA GLY A 353 22.28 -23.96 3.98
C GLY A 353 22.75 -24.08 5.42
N ALA A 354 21.80 -23.87 6.33
CA ALA A 354 21.87 -24.00 7.78
C ALA A 354 22.83 -23.04 8.51
N GLY A 355 22.30 -22.03 9.16
CA GLY A 355 22.90 -21.40 10.31
C GLY A 355 23.20 -19.91 10.19
N GLN A 356 22.58 -19.20 11.10
CA GLN A 356 22.88 -17.87 11.60
C GLN A 356 22.32 -16.67 10.80
N VAL A 357 21.15 -16.27 11.24
CA VAL A 357 20.74 -14.87 11.18
C VAL A 357 21.69 -14.11 12.09
N ALA A 358 22.62 -13.34 11.52
CA ALA A 358 23.36 -12.36 12.30
C ALA A 358 22.36 -11.30 12.79
N ASP A 359 22.17 -11.20 14.09
CA ASP A 359 21.44 -10.13 14.75
C ASP A 359 21.98 -8.79 14.26
N ALA A 360 21.10 -7.96 13.73
CA ALA A 360 21.40 -6.55 13.50
C ALA A 360 21.55 -5.87 14.87
N PRO A 361 22.53 -4.98 15.08
CA PRO A 361 22.67 -4.26 16.34
C PRO A 361 21.39 -3.45 16.61
N ARG A 362 20.83 -3.66 17.79
CA ARG A 362 19.79 -2.79 18.36
C ARG A 362 20.46 -1.45 18.62
N GLY A 363 20.07 -0.44 17.86
CA GLY A 363 20.38 0.93 18.21
C GLY A 363 19.54 1.32 19.43
N ASP A 364 20.24 1.81 20.46
CA ASP A 364 19.69 2.41 21.67
C ASP A 364 18.86 3.67 21.34
#